data_8cf4ce998b9c52c6213c2f468f66bdaa
#
_entry.id   8cf4ce998b9c52c6213c2f468f66bdaa
#
_cell.length_a   1.000
_cell.length_b   1.000
_cell.length_c   1.000
_cell.angle_alpha   90.00
_cell.angle_beta   90.00
_cell.angle_gamma   90.00
#
_symmetry.space_group_name_H-M   'P 1'
#
loop_
_entity.id
_entity.type
_entity.pdbx_description
1 polymer ?
#
loop_
_entity_poly.entity_id
_entity_poly.type
_entity_poly.pdbx_seq_one_letter_code
_entity_poly.pdbx_strand_id
1 'polypeptide(L)'
;LVRTRDPAVVEIGAERARVVPWRGSTRTAYLAPVPDGPPPSRSFLERCVDRLAAQGYARVITPALAPAEQRSFLLAGFEPHEQLHLLAHDLFDVPSVRRGATRRGRRGDKPAVLVVDEAAFSSFWRLDRAGLQEALEAV
;
A
#
# COMPACT_ATOMS: atom_id res chain seq x y z
N LEU A 1 10.96 3.34 -20.71
CA LEU A 1 9.48 3.24 -20.58
C LEU A 1 9.19 2.07 -19.64
N VAL A 2 9.11 2.32 -18.33
CA VAL A 2 8.64 1.31 -17.37
C VAL A 2 7.13 1.23 -17.56
N ARG A 3 6.67 0.15 -18.18
CA ARG A 3 5.23 -0.17 -18.22
C ARG A 3 4.82 -0.44 -16.77
N THR A 4 4.01 0.44 -16.21
CA THR A 4 3.19 0.12 -15.04
C THR A 4 2.39 -1.11 -15.43
N ARG A 5 2.71 -2.27 -14.86
CA ARG A 5 1.88 -3.46 -15.07
C ARG A 5 0.52 -3.15 -14.48
N ASP A 6 -0.52 -3.23 -15.29
CA ASP A 6 -1.89 -3.23 -14.79
C ASP A 6 -1.99 -4.19 -13.60
N PRO A 7 -2.69 -3.78 -12.52
CA PRO A 7 -2.82 -4.63 -11.35
C PRO A 7 -3.39 -5.99 -11.79
N ALA A 8 -2.61 -7.04 -11.59
CA ALA A 8 -3.08 -8.38 -11.90
C ALA A 8 -4.23 -8.70 -10.93
N VAL A 9 -5.39 -9.00 -11.47
CA VAL A 9 -6.51 -9.51 -10.68
C VAL A 9 -6.34 -11.02 -10.57
N VAL A 10 -6.27 -11.52 -9.34
CA VAL A 10 -6.35 -12.94 -9.05
C VAL A 10 -7.80 -13.29 -8.84
N GLU A 11 -8.31 -14.21 -9.64
CA GLU A 11 -9.67 -14.74 -9.54
C GLU A 11 -9.60 -16.23 -9.23
N ILE A 12 -10.35 -16.67 -8.23
CA ILE A 12 -10.50 -18.07 -7.87
C ILE A 12 -11.97 -18.31 -7.48
N GLY A 13 -12.71 -18.95 -8.36
CA GLY A 13 -14.17 -19.06 -8.24
C GLY A 13 -14.84 -17.69 -8.39
N ALA A 14 -15.65 -17.31 -7.42
CA ALA A 14 -16.34 -16.02 -7.38
C ALA A 14 -15.55 -14.93 -6.63
N GLU A 15 -14.40 -15.27 -6.05
CA GLU A 15 -13.61 -14.34 -5.24
C GLU A 15 -12.47 -13.74 -6.03
N ARG A 16 -12.20 -12.45 -5.76
CA ARG A 16 -11.22 -11.66 -6.49
C ARG A 16 -10.37 -10.81 -5.55
N ALA A 17 -9.09 -10.67 -5.89
CA ALA A 17 -8.19 -9.73 -5.24
C ALA A 17 -7.28 -9.07 -6.27
N ARG A 18 -6.87 -7.85 -6.01
CA ARG A 18 -5.84 -7.15 -6.80
C ARG A 18 -4.47 -7.47 -6.24
N VAL A 19 -3.55 -7.81 -7.11
CA VAL A 19 -2.17 -8.09 -6.73
C VAL A 19 -1.23 -7.22 -7.56
N VAL A 20 -0.32 -6.53 -6.87
CA VAL A 20 0.77 -5.76 -7.50
C VAL A 20 2.07 -5.97 -6.72
N PRO A 21 3.23 -5.83 -7.36
CA PRO A 21 4.48 -5.72 -6.62
C PRO A 21 4.45 -4.51 -5.68
N TRP A 22 4.82 -4.70 -4.43
CA TRP A 22 4.90 -3.59 -3.48
C TRP A 22 6.05 -2.66 -3.86
N ARG A 23 5.74 -1.42 -4.27
CA ARG A 23 6.73 -0.40 -4.70
C ARG A 23 7.77 -0.97 -5.68
N GLY A 24 7.33 -1.75 -6.66
CA GLY A 24 8.22 -2.40 -7.62
C GLY A 24 9.06 -3.55 -7.07
N SER A 25 8.87 -3.97 -5.82
CA SER A 25 9.59 -5.08 -5.21
C SER A 25 9.34 -6.39 -5.95
N THR A 26 10.39 -7.13 -6.25
CA THR A 26 10.29 -8.51 -6.80
C THR A 26 10.03 -9.56 -5.71
N ARG A 27 10.13 -9.19 -4.42
CA ARG A 27 10.01 -10.09 -3.30
C ARG A 27 8.81 -9.86 -2.40
N THR A 28 8.16 -8.70 -2.52
CA THR A 28 6.99 -8.36 -1.72
C THR A 28 5.82 -8.05 -2.65
N ALA A 29 4.73 -8.79 -2.49
CA ALA A 29 3.47 -8.56 -3.17
C ALA A 29 2.52 -7.76 -2.28
N TYR A 30 1.73 -6.88 -2.88
CA TYR A 30 0.62 -6.19 -2.25
C TYR A 30 -0.68 -6.83 -2.74
N LEU A 31 -1.46 -7.38 -1.82
CA LEU A 31 -2.72 -8.07 -2.08
C LEU A 31 -3.85 -7.26 -1.45
N ALA A 32 -4.72 -6.70 -2.27
CA ALA A 32 -5.85 -5.90 -1.83
C ALA A 32 -7.18 -6.55 -2.24
N PRO A 33 -8.17 -6.62 -1.34
CA PRO A 33 -9.53 -6.96 -1.72
C PRO A 33 -10.04 -6.02 -2.82
N VAL A 34 -10.90 -6.53 -3.69
CA VAL A 34 -11.57 -5.67 -4.69
C VAL A 34 -12.65 -4.86 -3.96
N PRO A 35 -12.68 -3.53 -4.14
CA PRO A 35 -13.75 -2.70 -3.60
C PRO A 35 -15.13 -3.24 -4.02
N ASP A 36 -16.12 -3.11 -3.16
CA ASP A 36 -17.51 -3.52 -3.39
C ASP A 36 -17.73 -5.03 -3.61
N GLY A 37 -16.67 -5.84 -3.39
CA GLY A 37 -16.77 -7.30 -3.40
C GLY A 37 -17.04 -7.88 -2.01
N PRO A 38 -17.43 -9.16 -1.93
CA PRO A 38 -17.52 -9.85 -0.65
C PRO A 38 -16.12 -9.94 -0.02
N PRO A 39 -16.04 -9.92 1.33
CA PRO A 39 -14.76 -10.15 2.01
C PRO A 39 -14.14 -11.48 1.56
N PRO A 40 -12.83 -11.51 1.27
CA PRO A 40 -12.17 -12.73 0.83
C PRO A 40 -12.24 -13.81 1.92
N SER A 41 -12.51 -15.05 1.52
CA SER A 41 -12.52 -16.18 2.44
C SER A 41 -11.09 -16.58 2.82
N ARG A 42 -10.95 -17.29 3.94
CA ARG A 42 -9.68 -17.88 4.37
C ARG A 42 -9.06 -18.73 3.25
N SER A 43 -9.83 -19.64 2.68
CA SER A 43 -9.33 -20.57 1.66
C SER A 43 -8.90 -19.88 0.37
N PHE A 44 -9.55 -18.75 0.00
CA PHE A 44 -9.12 -17.93 -1.12
C PHE A 44 -7.76 -17.27 -0.83
N LEU A 45 -7.60 -16.68 0.37
CA LEU A 45 -6.36 -16.03 0.78
C LEU A 45 -5.19 -17.01 0.85
N GLU A 46 -5.39 -18.21 1.41
CA GLU A 46 -4.38 -19.26 1.44
C GLU A 46 -3.91 -19.61 0.01
N ARG A 47 -4.83 -19.82 -0.93
CA ARG A 47 -4.49 -20.07 -2.35
C ARG A 47 -3.78 -18.89 -3.02
N CYS A 48 -4.13 -17.66 -2.66
CA CYS A 48 -3.41 -16.48 -3.16
C CYS A 48 -1.97 -16.46 -2.66
N VAL A 49 -1.75 -16.74 -1.37
CA VAL A 49 -0.42 -16.82 -0.77
C VAL A 49 0.42 -17.91 -1.43
N ASP A 50 -0.12 -19.12 -1.58
CA ASP A 50 0.57 -20.24 -2.24
C ASP A 50 0.97 -19.89 -3.69
N ARG A 51 0.05 -19.28 -4.43
CA ARG A 51 0.32 -18.86 -5.82
C ARG A 51 1.41 -17.79 -5.89
N LEU A 52 1.40 -16.82 -4.97
CA LEU A 52 2.42 -15.77 -4.91
C LEU A 52 3.78 -16.33 -4.48
N ALA A 53 3.81 -17.26 -3.53
CA ALA A 53 5.03 -17.96 -3.14
C ALA A 53 5.62 -18.73 -4.33
N ALA A 54 4.80 -19.45 -5.11
CA ALA A 54 5.23 -20.13 -6.32
C ALA A 54 5.76 -19.18 -7.41
N GLN A 55 5.36 -17.90 -7.40
CA GLN A 55 5.89 -16.85 -8.27
C GLN A 55 7.18 -16.20 -7.75
N GLY A 56 7.69 -16.64 -6.60
CA GLY A 56 8.94 -16.16 -6.01
C GLY A 56 8.80 -15.00 -5.02
N TYR A 57 7.58 -14.59 -4.67
CA TYR A 57 7.41 -13.63 -3.60
C TYR A 57 7.72 -14.26 -2.24
N ALA A 58 8.46 -13.55 -1.41
CA ALA A 58 8.82 -13.98 -0.06
C ALA A 58 7.92 -13.34 1.01
N ARG A 59 7.14 -12.33 0.64
CA ARG A 59 6.23 -11.62 1.54
C ARG A 59 4.98 -11.16 0.80
N VAL A 60 3.85 -11.22 1.48
CA VAL A 60 2.58 -10.63 1.03
C VAL A 60 2.12 -9.63 2.09
N ILE A 61 1.76 -8.43 1.67
CA ILE A 61 1.20 -7.40 2.54
C ILE A 61 -0.18 -7.00 2.04
N THR A 62 -0.99 -6.43 2.92
CA THR A 62 -2.35 -5.96 2.62
C THR A 62 -2.46 -4.45 2.82
N PRO A 63 -3.50 -3.78 2.29
CA PRO A 63 -3.88 -2.46 2.75
C PRO A 63 -4.25 -2.48 4.24
N ALA A 64 -4.42 -1.30 4.82
CA ALA A 64 -5.07 -1.18 6.12
C ALA A 64 -6.49 -1.77 6.02
N LEU A 65 -6.79 -2.70 6.92
CA LEU A 65 -8.07 -3.41 6.98
C LEU A 65 -8.82 -2.97 8.23
N ALA A 66 -10.12 -2.71 8.10
CA ALA A 66 -10.97 -2.51 9.25
C ALA A 66 -11.04 -3.80 10.11
N PRO A 67 -11.30 -3.70 11.43
CA PRO A 67 -11.32 -4.88 12.31
C PRO A 67 -12.22 -6.01 11.80
N ALA A 68 -13.35 -5.68 11.19
CA ALA A 68 -14.28 -6.68 10.64
C ALA A 68 -13.70 -7.43 9.42
N GLU A 69 -12.79 -6.81 8.66
CA GLU A 69 -12.17 -7.38 7.48
C GLU A 69 -10.96 -8.25 7.80
N GLN A 70 -10.34 -8.04 8.98
CA GLN A 70 -9.10 -8.71 9.36
C GLN A 70 -9.26 -10.20 9.61
N ARG A 71 -10.45 -10.65 10.02
CA ARG A 71 -10.65 -12.03 10.50
C ARG A 71 -10.17 -13.10 9.52
N SER A 72 -10.55 -12.99 8.25
CA SER A 72 -10.16 -13.98 7.24
C SER A 72 -8.66 -13.99 6.99
N PHE A 73 -8.02 -12.83 7.01
CA PHE A 73 -6.57 -12.68 6.85
C PHE A 73 -5.81 -13.31 8.04
N LEU A 74 -6.23 -13.03 9.27
CA LEU A 74 -5.62 -13.63 10.46
C LEU A 74 -5.74 -15.16 10.45
N LEU A 75 -6.91 -15.69 10.05
CA LEU A 75 -7.12 -17.12 9.90
C LEU A 75 -6.30 -17.75 8.76
N ALA A 76 -5.93 -16.97 7.75
CA ALA A 76 -5.05 -17.38 6.65
C ALA A 76 -3.55 -17.17 6.97
N GLY A 77 -3.19 -16.87 8.23
CA GLY A 77 -1.80 -16.75 8.68
C GLY A 77 -1.16 -15.39 8.48
N PHE A 78 -1.94 -14.35 8.17
CA PHE A 78 -1.43 -12.98 8.17
C PHE A 78 -1.28 -12.48 9.61
N GLU A 79 -0.26 -11.68 9.85
CA GLU A 79 -0.01 -11.04 11.14
C GLU A 79 -0.12 -9.51 11.01
N PRO A 80 -0.66 -8.80 12.01
CA PRO A 80 -0.66 -7.36 12.03
C PRO A 80 0.77 -6.81 11.99
N HIS A 81 1.08 -6.02 10.97
CA HIS A 81 2.39 -5.38 10.84
C HIS A 81 2.40 -4.00 11.48
N GLU A 82 1.32 -3.25 11.29
CA GLU A 82 1.11 -1.93 11.88
C GLU A 82 -0.37 -1.68 12.17
N GLN A 83 -0.63 -0.76 13.11
CA GLN A 83 -1.96 -0.23 13.36
C GLN A 83 -2.01 1.23 12.94
N LEU A 84 -2.98 1.58 12.10
CA LEU A 84 -3.21 2.94 11.63
C LEU A 84 -4.43 3.52 12.34
N HIS A 85 -4.32 4.77 12.77
CA HIS A 85 -5.44 5.50 13.35
C HIS A 85 -6.09 6.37 12.28
N LEU A 86 -7.38 6.18 12.03
CA LEU A 86 -8.16 7.11 11.24
C LEU A 86 -8.59 8.27 12.14
N LEU A 87 -8.08 9.45 11.84
CA LEU A 87 -8.46 10.68 12.54
C LEU A 87 -9.47 11.46 11.68
N ALA A 88 -10.52 11.94 12.30
CA ALA A 88 -11.52 12.78 11.67
C ALA A 88 -11.60 14.13 12.38
N HIS A 89 -11.82 15.19 11.63
CA HIS A 89 -12.06 16.54 12.14
C HIS A 89 -13.36 17.08 11.49
N ASP A 90 -14.22 17.64 12.29
CA ASP A 90 -15.52 18.19 11.85
C ASP A 90 -15.39 19.54 11.10
N LEU A 91 -14.18 20.06 11.01
CA LEU A 91 -13.84 21.37 10.42
C LEU A 91 -14.45 22.56 11.18
N PHE A 92 -14.95 22.33 12.40
CA PHE A 92 -15.39 23.41 13.26
C PHE A 92 -14.16 24.00 13.97
N ASP A 93 -14.10 25.33 14.00
CA ASP A 93 -13.03 26.09 14.68
C ASP A 93 -11.59 25.74 14.22
N VAL A 94 -11.42 25.62 12.91
CA VAL A 94 -10.11 25.34 12.31
C VAL A 94 -9.17 26.53 12.54
N PRO A 95 -8.03 26.35 13.26
CA PRO A 95 -7.10 27.45 13.50
C PRO A 95 -6.54 27.98 12.18
N SER A 96 -6.51 29.29 12.05
CA SER A 96 -5.88 29.92 10.89
C SER A 96 -4.38 29.69 10.91
N VAL A 97 -3.87 28.90 9.98
CA VAL A 97 -2.44 28.67 9.82
C VAL A 97 -1.84 29.82 9.00
N ARG A 98 -0.80 30.47 9.54
CA ARG A 98 0.02 31.38 8.73
C ARG A 98 0.52 30.61 7.51
N ARG A 99 0.16 31.08 6.31
CA ARG A 99 0.70 30.53 5.08
C ARG A 99 2.22 30.70 5.10
N GLY A 100 2.93 29.61 5.39
CA GLY A 100 4.38 29.60 5.27
C GLY A 100 4.80 29.85 3.83
N ALA A 101 6.04 30.27 3.61
CA ALA A 101 6.60 30.44 2.29
C ALA A 101 6.76 29.05 1.62
N THR A 102 5.72 28.58 0.96
CA THR A 102 5.74 27.36 0.17
C THR A 102 5.94 27.70 -1.30
N ARG A 103 6.67 26.86 -1.99
CA ARG A 103 6.84 26.94 -3.45
C ARG A 103 6.58 25.59 -4.10
N ARG A 104 6.34 25.59 -5.38
CA ARG A 104 6.23 24.35 -6.14
C ARG A 104 7.58 23.61 -6.17
N GLY A 105 7.55 22.28 -5.94
CA GLY A 105 8.73 21.44 -6.02
C GLY A 105 9.34 21.43 -7.43
N ARG A 106 10.67 21.32 -7.50
CA ARG A 106 11.46 21.24 -8.75
C ARG A 106 12.18 19.89 -8.80
N ARG A 107 12.65 19.49 -9.99
CA ARG A 107 13.42 18.25 -10.16
C ARG A 107 14.64 18.14 -9.23
N GLY A 108 15.31 19.26 -8.97
CA GLY A 108 16.46 19.34 -8.07
C GLY A 108 16.12 19.14 -6.59
N ASP A 109 14.85 19.21 -6.20
CA ASP A 109 14.43 19.00 -4.80
C ASP A 109 14.28 17.54 -4.42
N LYS A 110 14.24 16.61 -5.38
CA LYS A 110 14.04 15.17 -5.13
C LYS A 110 15.00 14.58 -4.09
N PRO A 111 16.30 14.85 -4.10
CA PRO A 111 17.21 14.34 -3.07
C PRO A 111 16.85 14.86 -1.67
N ALA A 112 16.50 16.13 -1.54
CA ALA A 112 16.12 16.72 -0.27
C ALA A 112 14.78 16.14 0.26
N VAL A 113 13.82 15.86 -0.63
CA VAL A 113 12.56 15.18 -0.27
C VAL A 113 12.84 13.79 0.29
N LEU A 114 13.73 13.01 -0.33
CA LEU A 114 14.09 11.67 0.17
C LEU A 114 14.80 11.72 1.52
N VAL A 115 15.63 12.72 1.77
CA VAL A 115 16.28 12.91 3.09
C VAL A 115 15.25 13.20 4.17
N VAL A 116 14.27 14.06 3.88
CA VAL A 116 13.17 14.36 4.84
C VAL A 116 12.31 13.13 5.07
N ASP A 117 11.96 12.40 4.02
CA ASP A 117 11.20 11.16 4.11
C ASP A 117 11.93 10.11 4.96
N GLU A 118 13.24 9.94 4.74
CA GLU A 118 14.07 9.02 5.50
C GLU A 118 14.12 9.37 6.99
N ALA A 119 14.13 10.65 7.32
CA ALA A 119 14.13 11.10 8.71
C ALA A 119 12.75 10.95 9.39
N ALA A 120 11.67 11.02 8.60
CA ALA A 120 10.30 11.02 9.11
C ALA A 120 9.69 9.61 9.25
N PHE A 121 10.12 8.65 8.42
CA PHE A 121 9.46 7.35 8.33
C PHE A 121 10.38 6.18 8.68
N SER A 122 9.79 5.10 9.21
CA SER A 122 10.47 3.81 9.40
C SER A 122 10.88 3.21 8.04
N SER A 123 11.82 2.28 8.04
CA SER A 123 12.34 1.66 6.81
C SER A 123 11.26 1.06 5.90
N PHE A 124 10.15 0.60 6.47
CA PHE A 124 9.03 0.04 5.71
C PHE A 124 8.29 1.12 4.88
N TRP A 125 8.15 2.33 5.41
CA TRP A 125 7.41 3.42 4.78
C TRP A 125 8.27 4.36 3.94
N ARG A 126 9.60 4.32 4.08
CA ARG A 126 10.51 5.20 3.34
C ARG A 126 10.34 5.07 1.84
N LEU A 127 10.37 6.19 1.18
CA LEU A 127 10.45 6.25 -0.27
C LEU A 127 11.90 6.05 -0.73
N ASP A 128 12.09 5.23 -1.73
CA ASP A 128 13.29 5.26 -2.55
C ASP A 128 13.07 6.15 -3.80
N ARG A 129 14.08 6.25 -4.65
CA ARG A 129 13.98 7.05 -5.89
C ARG A 129 12.88 6.53 -6.82
N ALA A 130 12.69 5.23 -6.88
CA ALA A 130 11.67 4.61 -7.74
C ALA A 130 10.27 4.90 -7.20
N GLY A 131 10.06 4.71 -5.90
CA GLY A 131 8.78 5.01 -5.24
C GLY A 131 8.40 6.49 -5.31
N LEU A 132 9.38 7.41 -5.16
CA LEU A 132 9.14 8.84 -5.34
C LEU A 132 8.76 9.16 -6.80
N GLN A 133 9.42 8.52 -7.77
CA GLN A 133 9.09 8.74 -9.18
C GLN A 133 7.68 8.21 -9.51
N GLU A 134 7.33 7.02 -9.04
CA GLU A 134 6.01 6.43 -9.19
C GLU A 134 4.91 7.31 -8.58
N ALA A 135 5.14 7.82 -7.36
CA ALA A 135 4.20 8.74 -6.69
C ALA A 135 3.99 10.04 -7.47
N LEU A 136 5.03 10.57 -8.12
CA LEU A 136 4.93 11.78 -8.95
C LEU A 136 4.24 11.54 -10.30
N GLU A 137 4.23 10.32 -10.79
CA GLU A 137 3.58 9.92 -12.06
C GLU A 137 2.10 9.54 -11.85
N ALA A 138 1.70 9.27 -10.62
CA ALA A 138 0.32 8.93 -10.26
C ALA A 138 -0.62 10.13 -10.10
N VAL A 139 -0.10 11.38 -10.22
CA VAL A 139 -0.85 12.64 -10.02
C VAL A 139 -1.31 13.25 -11.34
#